data_19c21385224b996322a8ad18b23ada90
#
_entry.id   19c21385224b996322a8ad18b23ada90
#
_cell.length_a   1.000
_cell.length_b   1.000
_cell.length_c   1.000
_cell.angle_alpha   90.00
_cell.angle_beta   90.00
_cell.angle_gamma   90.00
#
_symmetry.space_group_name_H-M   'P 1'
#
loop_
_entity.id
_entity.type
_entity.pdbx_description
1 polymer ?
#
loop_
_entity_poly.entity_id
_entity_poly.type
_entity_poly.pdbx_seq_one_letter_code
_entity_poly.pdbx_strand_id
1 'polypeptide(L)'
;MCIIGAGKYSNSNCLVKVRDRNYVPAIKIIRELVNGVEVAYLYDIDTDWSEGVNEYGIGVVSSALRVIDDEVVKKEKSRADDGIRIRKILAHDNVSCAVNEAVRNGMSGHCFISDPNQNITFEPQPEDGNHWIKFLDLKN
;
A
#
# COMPACT_ATOMS: atom_id res chain seq x y z
N MET A 1 -3.20 -1.16 15.70
CA MET A 1 -2.36 -2.07 14.87
C MET A 1 -3.14 -2.42 13.62
N CYS A 2 -2.50 -2.55 12.45
CA CYS A 2 -3.19 -2.99 11.23
C CYS A 2 -2.66 -4.36 10.82
N ILE A 3 -3.54 -5.21 10.29
CA ILE A 3 -3.18 -6.49 9.70
C ILE A 3 -3.40 -6.37 8.20
N ILE A 4 -2.41 -6.77 7.41
CA ILE A 4 -2.51 -6.87 5.96
C ILE A 4 -2.24 -8.30 5.52
N GLY A 5 -2.85 -8.72 4.43
CA GLY A 5 -2.67 -10.04 3.87
C GLY A 5 -2.85 -10.04 2.37
N ALA A 6 -2.21 -11.00 1.72
CA ALA A 6 -2.39 -11.30 0.32
C ALA A 6 -2.70 -12.80 0.15
N GLY A 7 -3.55 -13.14 -0.78
CA GLY A 7 -3.96 -14.50 -1.02
C GLY A 7 -4.59 -14.69 -2.39
N LYS A 8 -4.99 -15.92 -2.70
CA LYS A 8 -5.81 -16.24 -3.86
C LYS A 8 -7.22 -16.61 -3.42
N TYR A 9 -8.20 -16.10 -4.14
CA TYR A 9 -9.58 -16.53 -4.04
C TYR A 9 -10.07 -16.89 -5.45
N SER A 10 -10.37 -18.16 -5.66
CA SER A 10 -10.63 -18.68 -7.01
C SER A 10 -9.43 -18.39 -7.95
N ASN A 11 -9.66 -17.70 -9.05
CA ASN A 11 -8.61 -17.34 -10.03
C ASN A 11 -8.10 -15.90 -9.88
N SER A 12 -8.44 -15.23 -8.77
CA SER A 12 -8.07 -13.83 -8.55
C SER A 12 -7.16 -13.67 -7.34
N ASN A 13 -6.20 -12.78 -7.42
CA ASN A 13 -5.46 -12.34 -6.25
C ASN A 13 -6.35 -11.43 -5.39
N CYS A 14 -6.20 -11.57 -4.10
CA CYS A 14 -6.98 -10.83 -3.10
C CYS A 14 -6.03 -10.17 -2.12
N LEU A 15 -6.24 -8.89 -1.89
CA LEU A 15 -5.58 -8.14 -0.83
C LEU A 15 -6.59 -7.84 0.28
N VAL A 16 -6.16 -8.03 1.50
CA VAL A 16 -7.01 -7.84 2.68
C VAL A 16 -6.31 -6.92 3.66
N LYS A 17 -7.07 -6.02 4.26
CA LYS A 17 -6.60 -5.20 5.37
C LYS A 17 -7.65 -5.08 6.46
N VAL A 18 -7.21 -5.27 7.68
CA VAL A 18 -7.95 -4.91 8.88
C VAL A 18 -7.28 -3.69 9.51
N ARG A 19 -8.03 -2.60 9.62
CA ARG A 19 -7.58 -1.36 10.26
C ARG A 19 -8.03 -1.37 11.72
N ASP A 20 -7.06 -1.36 12.61
CA ASP A 20 -7.29 -1.20 14.05
C ASP A 20 -6.86 0.22 14.45
N ARG A 21 -7.83 1.07 14.72
CA ARG A 21 -7.67 2.48 15.06
C ARG A 21 -8.40 2.79 16.36
N ASN A 22 -7.91 3.75 17.10
CA ASN A 22 -8.56 4.27 18.32
C ASN A 22 -9.63 5.35 18.00
N TYR A 23 -9.95 5.56 16.74
CA TYR A 23 -10.99 6.47 16.25
C TYR A 23 -11.73 5.85 15.07
N VAL A 24 -12.91 6.38 14.76
CA VAL A 24 -13.68 5.98 13.58
C VAL A 24 -13.19 6.81 12.38
N PRO A 25 -12.49 6.20 11.41
CA PRO A 25 -11.95 6.95 10.28
C PRO A 25 -13.06 7.40 9.32
N ALA A 26 -12.94 8.60 8.79
CA ALA A 26 -13.80 9.09 7.72
C ALA A 26 -13.28 8.61 6.35
N ILE A 27 -13.84 7.49 5.86
CA ILE A 27 -13.40 6.84 4.62
C ILE A 27 -14.27 7.26 3.44
N LYS A 28 -13.61 7.61 2.33
CA LYS A 28 -14.23 7.77 1.01
C LYS A 28 -13.67 6.78 0.02
N ILE A 29 -14.47 6.37 -0.95
CA ILE A 29 -14.00 5.68 -2.16
C ILE A 29 -13.80 6.76 -3.22
N ILE A 30 -12.58 6.84 -3.75
CA ILE A 30 -12.22 7.78 -4.82
C ILE A 30 -11.89 6.98 -6.07
N ARG A 31 -12.36 7.48 -7.22
CA ARG A 31 -11.95 6.99 -8.55
C ARG A 31 -11.47 8.20 -9.34
N GLU A 32 -10.28 8.12 -9.87
CA GLU A 32 -9.66 9.18 -10.65
C GLU A 32 -8.64 8.65 -11.66
N LEU A 33 -8.19 9.50 -12.56
CA LEU A 33 -7.06 9.23 -13.44
C LEU A 33 -5.78 9.79 -12.81
N VAL A 34 -4.81 8.91 -12.56
CA VAL A 34 -3.47 9.29 -12.11
C VAL A 34 -2.47 8.92 -13.21
N ASN A 35 -1.84 9.92 -13.81
CA ASN A 35 -0.94 9.73 -14.97
C ASN A 35 -1.58 8.94 -16.13
N GLY A 36 -2.89 9.09 -16.34
CA GLY A 36 -3.62 8.41 -17.41
C GLY A 36 -4.07 6.98 -17.06
N VAL A 37 -3.82 6.50 -15.84
CA VAL A 37 -4.28 5.19 -15.32
C VAL A 37 -5.50 5.42 -14.44
N GLU A 38 -6.58 4.68 -14.69
CA GLU A 38 -7.76 4.71 -13.81
C GLU A 38 -7.45 3.96 -12.52
N VAL A 39 -7.58 4.65 -11.39
CA VAL A 39 -7.37 4.11 -10.05
C VAL A 39 -8.62 4.24 -9.20
N ALA A 40 -8.87 3.24 -8.36
CA ALA A 40 -9.92 3.26 -7.35
C ALA A 40 -9.29 2.96 -5.98
N TYR A 41 -9.49 3.83 -5.01
CA TYR A 41 -8.89 3.67 -3.70
C TYR A 41 -9.79 4.14 -2.56
N LEU A 42 -9.57 3.54 -1.40
CA LEU A 42 -10.07 4.02 -0.12
C LEU A 42 -9.19 5.20 0.32
N TYR A 43 -9.81 6.28 0.68
CA TYR A 43 -9.16 7.49 1.14
C TYR A 43 -9.62 7.83 2.56
N ASP A 44 -8.69 7.87 3.49
CA ASP A 44 -8.93 8.32 4.85
C ASP A 44 -8.71 9.83 4.91
N ILE A 45 -9.79 10.58 5.10
CA ILE A 45 -9.79 12.05 5.06
C ILE A 45 -8.93 12.65 6.18
N ASP A 46 -8.88 11.96 7.33
CA ASP A 46 -8.19 12.48 8.50
C ASP A 46 -6.67 12.31 8.43
N THR A 47 -6.21 11.28 7.70
CA THR A 47 -4.78 10.89 7.68
C THR A 47 -4.15 10.89 6.29
N ASP A 48 -4.93 11.21 5.24
CA ASP A 48 -4.50 11.14 3.83
C ASP A 48 -4.05 9.74 3.37
N TRP A 49 -4.36 8.71 4.16
CA TRP A 49 -4.00 7.33 3.87
C TRP A 49 -4.84 6.75 2.74
N SER A 50 -4.22 5.92 1.90
CA SER A 50 -4.90 5.29 0.77
C SER A 50 -4.56 3.81 0.67
N GLU A 51 -5.49 3.03 0.14
CA GLU A 51 -5.30 1.66 -0.35
C GLU A 51 -6.20 1.48 -1.56
N GLY A 52 -5.77 0.73 -2.56
CA GLY A 52 -6.60 0.63 -3.74
C GLY A 52 -6.10 -0.32 -4.81
N VAL A 53 -6.72 -0.19 -5.96
CA VAL A 53 -6.48 -0.99 -7.15
C VAL A 53 -6.58 -0.11 -8.40
N ASN A 54 -5.91 -0.48 -9.47
CA ASN A 54 -6.04 0.19 -10.76
C ASN A 54 -6.70 -0.70 -11.82
N GLU A 55 -6.95 -0.15 -13.00
CA GLU A 55 -7.59 -0.83 -14.13
C GLU A 55 -6.78 -2.03 -14.66
N TYR A 56 -5.47 -2.08 -14.43
CA TYR A 56 -4.59 -3.20 -14.81
C TYR A 56 -4.56 -4.31 -13.76
N GLY A 57 -5.36 -4.19 -12.68
CA GLY A 57 -5.42 -5.17 -11.60
C GLY A 57 -4.27 -5.06 -10.60
N ILE A 58 -3.47 -3.99 -10.65
CA ILE A 58 -2.45 -3.73 -9.63
C ILE A 58 -3.14 -3.23 -8.38
N GLY A 59 -2.98 -3.96 -7.28
CA GLY A 59 -3.50 -3.61 -5.96
C GLY A 59 -2.39 -3.31 -4.97
N VAL A 60 -2.66 -2.41 -4.02
CA VAL A 60 -1.73 -2.06 -2.94
C VAL A 60 -2.48 -1.94 -1.62
N VAL A 61 -1.97 -2.64 -0.61
CA VAL A 61 -2.35 -2.45 0.80
C VAL A 61 -1.10 -2.31 1.65
N SER A 62 -1.17 -1.49 2.70
CA SER A 62 0.00 -1.25 3.55
C SER A 62 -0.36 -1.19 5.03
N SER A 63 0.63 -1.43 5.86
CA SER A 63 0.53 -1.42 7.32
C SER A 63 1.75 -0.73 7.91
N ALA A 64 1.55 0.21 8.82
CA ALA A 64 2.66 0.86 9.52
C ALA A 64 3.45 -0.15 10.36
N LEU A 65 4.79 -0.10 10.29
CA LEU A 65 5.69 -1.00 11.03
C LEU A 65 5.74 -0.74 12.53
N ARG A 66 5.43 0.49 12.96
CA ARG A 66 5.54 0.89 14.36
C ARG A 66 4.24 1.51 14.86
N VAL A 67 3.85 1.13 16.08
CA VAL A 67 3.08 2.01 16.95
C VAL A 67 4.09 3.02 17.47
N ILE A 68 4.21 4.15 16.80
CA ILE A 68 5.09 5.23 17.23
C ILE A 68 4.29 6.08 18.22
N ASP A 69 4.97 6.48 19.29
CA ASP A 69 4.44 7.41 20.27
C ASP A 69 3.87 8.67 19.58
N ASP A 70 2.70 9.13 20.01
CA ASP A 70 1.96 10.24 19.39
C ASP A 70 2.79 11.53 19.23
N GLU A 71 3.80 11.73 20.06
CA GLU A 71 4.72 12.86 19.96
C GLU A 71 5.67 12.76 18.76
N VAL A 72 6.08 11.54 18.39
CA VAL A 72 6.91 11.28 17.22
C VAL A 72 6.08 11.37 15.94
N VAL A 73 4.81 10.94 15.99
CA VAL A 73 3.88 11.03 14.86
C VAL A 73 3.63 12.49 14.45
N LYS A 74 3.59 13.41 15.41
CA LYS A 74 3.45 14.86 15.13
C LYS A 74 4.67 15.47 14.46
N LYS A 75 5.86 14.89 14.61
CA LYS A 75 7.11 15.35 14.00
C LYS A 75 7.40 14.72 12.65
N GLU A 76 6.91 13.50 12.40
CA GLU A 76 7.12 12.81 11.13
C GLU A 76 5.98 13.11 10.15
N LYS A 77 6.17 14.12 9.30
CA LYS A 77 5.34 14.35 8.10
C LYS A 77 5.32 13.14 7.14
N SER A 78 6.18 12.14 7.38
CA SER A 78 6.41 11.02 6.48
C SER A 78 5.21 10.08 6.30
N ARG A 79 4.26 10.05 7.23
CA ARG A 79 3.09 9.14 7.15
C ARG A 79 1.98 9.66 6.24
N ALA A 80 1.77 10.97 6.18
CA ALA A 80 0.83 11.56 5.23
C ALA A 80 1.27 11.29 3.79
N ASP A 81 2.59 11.14 3.57
CA ASP A 81 3.17 10.88 2.26
C ASP A 81 2.91 9.45 1.77
N ASP A 82 2.65 8.47 2.65
CA ASP A 82 2.40 7.09 2.23
C ASP A 82 1.11 6.95 1.42
N GLY A 83 0.08 7.72 1.71
CA GLY A 83 -1.11 7.78 0.88
C GLY A 83 -0.80 8.26 -0.54
N ILE A 84 0.01 9.31 -0.66
CA ILE A 84 0.48 9.84 -1.95
C ILE A 84 1.35 8.81 -2.68
N ARG A 85 2.25 8.13 -1.97
CA ARG A 85 3.13 7.08 -2.52
C ARG A 85 2.32 5.91 -3.06
N ILE A 86 1.29 5.45 -2.33
CA ILE A 86 0.39 4.38 -2.78
C ILE A 86 -0.34 4.78 -4.07
N ARG A 87 -0.86 6.02 -4.16
CA ARG A 87 -1.50 6.49 -5.39
C ARG A 87 -0.51 6.54 -6.57
N LYS A 88 0.75 6.90 -6.34
CA LYS A 88 1.81 6.84 -7.36
C LYS A 88 2.13 5.41 -7.78
N ILE A 89 2.18 4.46 -6.85
CA ILE A 89 2.38 3.04 -7.14
C ILE A 89 1.23 2.52 -8.02
N LEU A 90 0.00 2.90 -7.71
CA LEU A 90 -1.19 2.53 -8.49
C LEU A 90 -1.23 3.17 -9.90
N ALA A 91 -0.45 4.21 -10.16
CA ALA A 91 -0.40 4.92 -11.44
C ALA A 91 0.46 4.22 -12.51
N HIS A 92 0.76 2.93 -12.36
CA HIS A 92 1.53 2.12 -13.30
C HIS A 92 0.69 1.04 -13.96
N ASP A 93 1.03 0.68 -15.20
CA ASP A 93 0.37 -0.34 -16.01
C ASP A 93 0.92 -1.75 -15.78
N ASN A 94 2.06 -1.87 -15.10
CA ASN A 94 2.67 -3.15 -14.77
C ASN A 94 3.27 -3.15 -13.37
N VAL A 95 3.29 -4.33 -12.75
CA VAL A 95 3.70 -4.49 -11.36
C VAL A 95 5.19 -4.24 -11.14
N SER A 96 6.05 -4.47 -12.12
CA SER A 96 7.48 -4.20 -12.00
C SER A 96 7.75 -2.68 -11.87
N CYS A 97 7.06 -1.85 -12.65
CA CYS A 97 7.11 -0.40 -12.52
C CYS A 97 6.54 0.06 -11.17
N ALA A 98 5.42 -0.53 -10.73
CA ALA A 98 4.81 -0.25 -9.44
C ALA A 98 5.75 -0.55 -8.26
N VAL A 99 6.45 -1.69 -8.30
CA VAL A 99 7.46 -2.07 -7.29
C VAL A 99 8.66 -1.11 -7.33
N ASN A 100 9.15 -0.76 -8.52
CA ASN A 100 10.24 0.19 -8.67
C ASN A 100 9.87 1.59 -8.12
N GLU A 101 8.62 2.00 -8.29
CA GLU A 101 8.11 3.24 -7.69
C GLU A 101 8.11 3.17 -6.16
N ALA A 102 7.66 2.02 -5.58
CA ALA A 102 7.70 1.80 -4.14
C ALA A 102 9.14 1.84 -3.59
N VAL A 103 10.10 1.24 -4.29
CA VAL A 103 11.53 1.27 -3.92
C VAL A 103 12.08 2.69 -3.98
N ARG A 104 11.79 3.41 -5.05
CA ARG A 104 12.32 4.77 -5.28
C ARG A 104 11.84 5.78 -4.26
N ASN A 105 10.55 5.74 -3.93
CA ASN A 105 9.96 6.72 -3.01
C ASN A 105 10.02 6.27 -1.55
N GLY A 106 10.31 4.99 -1.31
CA GLY A 106 10.22 4.39 0.01
C GLY A 106 8.77 4.21 0.48
N MET A 107 8.59 3.40 1.50
CA MET A 107 7.33 3.24 2.24
C MET A 107 7.67 3.19 3.72
N SER A 108 6.85 3.79 4.57
CA SER A 108 7.09 3.78 6.01
C SER A 108 6.67 2.47 6.70
N GLY A 109 6.00 1.59 5.98
CA GLY A 109 5.46 0.34 6.51
C GLY A 109 5.56 -0.82 5.52
N HIS A 110 5.17 -2.00 6.00
CA HIS A 110 5.01 -3.15 5.11
C HIS A 110 3.91 -2.88 4.10
N CYS A 111 4.10 -3.32 2.86
CA CYS A 111 3.01 -3.34 1.91
C CYS A 111 3.00 -4.62 1.07
N PHE A 112 1.81 -4.98 0.62
CA PHE A 112 1.61 -5.92 -0.46
C PHE A 112 1.26 -5.16 -1.72
N ILE A 113 1.97 -5.49 -2.79
CA ILE A 113 1.68 -5.05 -4.16
C ILE A 113 1.33 -6.31 -4.94
N SER A 114 0.17 -6.34 -5.58
CA SER A 114 -0.25 -7.49 -6.36
C SER A 114 -0.71 -7.09 -7.75
N ASP A 115 -0.61 -8.02 -8.68
CA ASP A 115 -1.30 -8.01 -9.95
C ASP A 115 -2.09 -9.33 -10.12
N PRO A 116 -2.80 -9.58 -11.23
CA PRO A 116 -3.54 -10.83 -11.41
C PRO A 116 -2.68 -12.09 -11.32
N ASN A 117 -1.36 -12.02 -11.51
CA ASN A 117 -0.46 -13.15 -11.62
C ASN A 117 0.38 -13.41 -10.38
N GLN A 118 0.66 -12.37 -9.57
CA GLN A 118 1.62 -12.45 -8.48
C GLN A 118 1.29 -11.52 -7.30
N ASN A 119 1.79 -11.91 -6.14
CA ASN A 119 1.79 -11.06 -4.96
C ASN A 119 3.24 -10.80 -4.54
N ILE A 120 3.53 -9.57 -4.20
CA ILE A 120 4.85 -9.11 -3.81
C ILE A 120 4.73 -8.46 -2.44
N THR A 121 5.59 -8.85 -1.50
CA THR A 121 5.74 -8.13 -0.24
C THR A 121 6.91 -7.17 -0.33
N PHE A 122 6.70 -5.98 0.18
CA PHE A 122 7.71 -4.94 0.31
C PHE A 122 7.86 -4.60 1.78
N GLU A 123 9.08 -4.76 2.29
CA GLU A 123 9.41 -4.53 3.70
C GLU A 123 10.52 -3.49 3.78
N PRO A 124 10.25 -2.27 4.24
CA PRO A 124 11.29 -1.29 4.48
C PRO A 124 12.17 -1.73 5.65
N GLN A 125 13.48 -1.58 5.48
CA GLN A 125 14.46 -1.81 6.54
C GLN A 125 14.80 -0.46 7.20
N PRO A 126 14.42 -0.26 8.47
CA PRO A 126 14.59 1.05 9.12
C PRO A 126 16.05 1.42 9.39
N GLU A 127 16.96 0.44 9.44
CA GLU A 127 18.34 0.65 9.91
C GLU A 127 19.34 0.99 8.80
N ASP A 128 19.09 0.54 7.57
CA ASP A 128 20.09 0.63 6.48
C ASP A 128 19.60 1.42 5.25
N GLY A 129 18.35 1.87 5.25
CA GLY A 129 17.72 2.46 4.07
C GLY A 129 17.46 1.46 2.92
N ASN A 130 17.69 0.17 3.16
CA ASN A 130 17.44 -0.91 2.22
C ASN A 130 15.99 -1.41 2.32
N HIS A 131 15.53 -2.05 1.26
CA HIS A 131 14.20 -2.63 1.20
C HIS A 131 14.29 -4.11 0.87
N TRP A 132 13.51 -4.93 1.58
CA TRP A 132 13.34 -6.33 1.21
C TRP A 132 12.14 -6.45 0.28
N ILE A 133 12.38 -7.02 -0.89
CA ILE A 133 11.33 -7.35 -1.85
C ILE A 133 11.29 -8.87 -1.94
N LYS A 134 10.13 -9.44 -1.68
CA LYS A 134 9.92 -10.87 -1.77
C LYS A 134 8.72 -11.15 -2.65
N PHE A 135 8.92 -11.95 -3.68
CA PHE A 135 7.84 -12.51 -4.48
C PHE A 135 7.20 -13.66 -3.69
N LEU A 136 5.90 -13.56 -3.45
CA LEU A 136 5.16 -14.61 -2.77
C LEU A 136 4.61 -15.57 -3.81
N ASP A 137 5.20 -16.75 -3.89
CA ASP A 137 4.62 -17.86 -4.63
C ASP A 137 3.52 -18.50 -3.77
N LEU A 138 2.31 -18.02 -3.93
CA LEU A 138 1.14 -18.60 -3.29
C LEU A 138 0.77 -19.85 -4.05
N LYS A 139 1.38 -20.98 -3.69
CA LYS A 139 0.97 -22.29 -4.18
C LYS A 139 -0.48 -22.53 -3.83
N ASN A 140 -1.22 -23.03 -4.82
CA ASN A 140 -2.62 -23.46 -4.69
C ASN A 140 -2.78 -24.54 -3.61
#